data_3bb2558650eb7d4ded11133d93928b73
#
_entry.id   3bb2558650eb7d4ded11133d93928b73
#
_cell.length_a   1.000
_cell.length_b   1.000
_cell.length_c   1.000
_cell.angle_alpha   90.00
_cell.angle_beta   90.00
_cell.angle_gamma   90.00
#
_symmetry.space_group_name_H-M   'P 1'
#
loop_
_entity.id
_entity.type
_entity.pdbx_description
1 polymer ?
#
loop_
_entity_poly.entity_id
_entity_poly.type
_entity_poly.pdbx_seq_one_letter_code
_entity_poly.pdbx_strand_id
1 'polypeptide(L)'
;QVCDKDGVNILTNLYKDIRANAFKFQMMAYISRLALLRKAVKNPKIKVIITERSVETDRNVFAKMLYDTGDISHDEFQIYTLWFDEFLTDVPLSGIVYINASPDVCLARIEKRARAGETIQSDYIQRCHEYHEDWIRARSCPLLELPANEDMIETPRILSERMERITEFIRGLLV
;
A
#
# COMPACT_ATOMS: atom_id res chain seq x y z
N GLN A 1 9.57 10.94 5.23
CA GLN A 1 10.58 9.93 4.84
C GLN A 1 11.16 9.34 6.11
N VAL A 2 11.21 8.01 6.17
CA VAL A 2 11.84 7.31 7.29
C VAL A 2 13.32 7.12 6.93
N CYS A 3 14.19 7.73 7.72
CA CYS A 3 15.63 7.59 7.58
C CYS A 3 16.17 6.71 8.71
N ASP A 4 17.26 6.01 8.47
CA ASP A 4 18.01 5.33 9.50
C ASP A 4 18.77 6.34 10.39
N LYS A 5 19.49 5.84 11.40
CA LYS A 5 20.26 6.67 12.33
C LYS A 5 21.36 7.51 11.67
N ASP A 6 21.78 7.13 10.48
CA ASP A 6 22.82 7.82 9.69
C ASP A 6 22.20 8.79 8.66
N GLY A 7 20.87 8.98 8.71
CA GLY A 7 20.13 9.88 7.83
C GLY A 7 19.86 9.32 6.42
N VAL A 8 20.18 8.03 6.19
CA VAL A 8 19.94 7.39 4.89
C VAL A 8 18.49 6.95 4.79
N ASN A 9 17.85 7.22 3.65
CA ASN A 9 16.49 6.77 3.39
C ASN A 9 16.46 5.22 3.34
N ILE A 10 15.61 4.61 4.17
CA ILE A 10 15.45 3.14 4.25
C ILE A 10 15.09 2.52 2.90
N LEU A 11 14.34 3.23 2.06
CA LEU A 11 14.03 2.79 0.70
C LEU A 11 15.29 2.69 -0.18
N THR A 12 16.25 3.60 -0.01
CA THR A 12 17.54 3.54 -0.72
C THR A 12 18.32 2.29 -0.31
N ASN A 13 18.30 1.92 0.96
CA ASN A 13 18.95 0.69 1.43
C ASN A 13 18.26 -0.56 0.87
N LEU A 14 16.93 -0.56 0.76
CA LEU A 14 16.20 -1.66 0.13
C LEU A 14 16.67 -1.89 -1.32
N TYR A 15 16.75 -0.84 -2.14
CA TYR A 15 17.17 -0.98 -3.53
C TYR A 15 18.64 -1.38 -3.71
N LYS A 16 19.51 -1.08 -2.73
CA LYS A 16 20.93 -1.52 -2.76
C LYS A 16 21.08 -3.03 -2.57
N ASP A 17 20.31 -3.60 -1.66
CA ASP A 17 20.32 -5.03 -1.36
C ASP A 17 18.93 -5.42 -0.80
N ILE A 18 18.08 -5.94 -1.70
CA ILE A 18 16.71 -6.28 -1.37
C ILE A 18 16.69 -7.36 -0.27
N ARG A 19 17.45 -8.44 -0.46
CA ARG A 19 17.44 -9.59 0.46
C ARG A 19 17.92 -9.23 1.87
N ALA A 20 18.94 -8.38 1.99
CA ALA A 20 19.43 -7.94 3.30
C ALA A 20 18.53 -6.94 4.01
N ASN A 21 17.63 -6.26 3.26
CA ASN A 21 16.86 -5.13 3.79
C ASN A 21 15.34 -5.28 3.65
N ALA A 22 14.83 -6.28 2.94
CA ALA A 22 13.40 -6.48 2.70
C ALA A 22 12.59 -6.56 4.00
N PHE A 23 12.96 -7.45 4.91
CA PHE A 23 12.30 -7.61 6.19
C PHE A 23 12.34 -6.32 7.03
N LYS A 24 13.51 -5.70 7.15
CA LYS A 24 13.68 -4.45 7.90
C LYS A 24 12.80 -3.33 7.35
N PHE A 25 12.72 -3.24 6.01
CA PHE A 25 11.89 -2.25 5.33
C PHE A 25 10.40 -2.51 5.58
N GLN A 26 9.93 -3.76 5.41
CA GLN A 26 8.52 -4.11 5.61
C GLN A 26 8.09 -3.93 7.08
N MET A 27 8.92 -4.32 8.04
CA MET A 27 8.63 -4.08 9.46
C MET A 27 8.56 -2.58 9.76
N MET A 28 9.46 -1.77 9.21
CA MET A 28 9.43 -0.32 9.41
C MET A 28 8.20 0.32 8.77
N ALA A 29 7.83 -0.08 7.55
CA ALA A 29 6.63 0.40 6.87
C ALA A 29 5.38 0.07 7.68
N TYR A 30 5.25 -1.17 8.14
CA TYR A 30 4.14 -1.65 8.95
C TYR A 30 4.05 -0.90 10.29
N ILE A 31 5.12 -0.88 11.09
CA ILE A 31 5.12 -0.27 12.43
C ILE A 31 4.85 1.23 12.36
N SER A 32 5.44 1.94 11.39
CA SER A 32 5.22 3.38 11.24
C SER A 32 3.79 3.71 10.82
N ARG A 33 3.21 2.94 9.90
CA ARG A 33 1.81 3.08 9.50
C ARG A 33 0.86 2.79 10.67
N LEU A 34 1.07 1.66 11.37
CA LEU A 34 0.27 1.28 12.52
C LEU A 34 0.31 2.34 13.63
N ALA A 35 1.48 2.90 13.93
CA ALA A 35 1.63 3.94 14.94
C ALA A 35 0.81 5.20 14.61
N LEU A 36 0.81 5.60 13.33
CA LEU A 36 0.00 6.74 12.87
C LEU A 36 -1.49 6.44 12.95
N LEU A 37 -1.92 5.26 12.51
CA LEU A 37 -3.33 4.83 12.57
C LEU A 37 -3.83 4.75 14.01
N ARG A 38 -3.09 4.11 14.91
CA ARG A 38 -3.45 4.02 16.34
C ARG A 38 -3.56 5.39 17.00
N LYS A 39 -2.72 6.35 16.62
CA LYS A 39 -2.82 7.73 17.08
C LYS A 39 -4.08 8.42 16.55
N ALA A 40 -4.43 8.19 15.28
CA ALA A 40 -5.61 8.78 14.66
C ALA A 40 -6.91 8.20 15.26
N VAL A 41 -6.99 6.87 15.42
CA VAL A 41 -8.15 6.17 16.01
C VAL A 41 -8.44 6.63 17.45
N LYS A 42 -7.40 6.93 18.23
CA LYS A 42 -7.58 7.44 19.62
C LYS A 42 -8.14 8.87 19.69
N ASN A 43 -8.20 9.59 18.58
CA ASN A 43 -8.73 10.96 18.58
C ASN A 43 -10.25 10.94 18.34
N PRO A 44 -11.09 11.27 19.34
CA PRO A 44 -12.56 11.20 19.22
C PRO A 44 -13.14 12.20 18.21
N LYS A 45 -12.38 13.20 17.78
CA LYS A 45 -12.79 14.18 16.78
C LYS A 45 -12.69 13.64 15.35
N ILE A 46 -11.90 12.58 15.13
CA ILE A 46 -11.73 11.97 13.82
C ILE A 46 -12.85 10.94 13.62
N LYS A 47 -13.65 11.12 12.58
CA LYS A 47 -14.75 10.21 12.23
C LYS A 47 -14.41 9.29 11.07
N VAL A 48 -13.50 9.69 10.20
CA VAL A 48 -13.05 8.95 9.03
C VAL A 48 -11.55 9.09 8.92
N ILE A 49 -10.87 7.98 8.65
CA ILE A 49 -9.44 7.95 8.36
C ILE A 49 -9.30 7.40 6.94
N ILE A 50 -8.70 8.18 6.06
CA ILE A 50 -8.38 7.77 4.70
C ILE A 50 -6.85 7.69 4.60
N THR A 51 -6.34 6.58 4.12
CA THR A 51 -4.90 6.36 3.95
C THR A 51 -4.57 5.92 2.54
N GLU A 52 -3.40 6.30 2.05
CA GLU A 52 -2.80 5.62 0.91
C GLU A 52 -2.25 4.29 1.42
N ARG A 53 -2.75 3.18 0.87
CA ARG A 53 -2.50 1.81 1.33
C ARG A 53 -3.00 1.55 2.77
N SER A 54 -2.96 0.31 3.17
CA SER A 54 -3.33 -0.16 4.50
C SER A 54 -2.25 -1.09 5.04
N VAL A 55 -2.34 -1.46 6.31
CA VAL A 55 -1.48 -2.50 6.88
C VAL A 55 -1.71 -3.86 6.21
N GLU A 56 -2.95 -4.13 5.76
CA GLU A 56 -3.29 -5.33 4.99
C GLU A 56 -2.62 -5.33 3.62
N THR A 57 -2.51 -4.19 2.95
CA THR A 57 -1.75 -4.06 1.69
C THR A 57 -0.27 -4.37 1.92
N ASP A 58 0.30 -3.84 3.00
CA ASP A 58 1.71 -4.09 3.34
C ASP A 58 1.97 -5.60 3.50
N ARG A 59 1.06 -6.34 4.17
CA ARG A 59 1.17 -7.79 4.35
C ARG A 59 0.87 -8.58 3.08
N ASN A 60 -0.32 -8.38 2.52
CA ASN A 60 -0.87 -9.29 1.51
C ASN A 60 -0.29 -9.06 0.11
N VAL A 61 0.29 -7.89 -0.13
CA VAL A 61 0.96 -7.56 -1.39
C VAL A 61 2.47 -7.58 -1.19
N PHE A 62 3.02 -6.61 -0.46
CA PHE A 62 4.46 -6.36 -0.47
C PHE A 62 5.27 -7.38 0.34
N ALA A 63 4.89 -7.67 1.59
CA ALA A 63 5.60 -8.66 2.39
C ALA A 63 5.42 -10.08 1.83
N LYS A 64 4.21 -10.40 1.35
CA LYS A 64 3.90 -11.69 0.71
C LYS A 64 4.73 -11.89 -0.56
N MET A 65 4.79 -10.90 -1.44
CA MET A 65 5.57 -10.96 -2.67
C MET A 65 7.06 -11.18 -2.37
N LEU A 66 7.63 -10.44 -1.43
CA LEU A 66 9.04 -10.59 -1.03
C LEU A 66 9.33 -11.94 -0.35
N TYR A 67 8.36 -12.50 0.35
CA TYR A 67 8.46 -13.85 0.89
C TYR A 67 8.46 -14.90 -0.22
N ASP A 68 7.53 -14.81 -1.17
CA ASP A 68 7.40 -15.76 -2.27
C ASP A 68 8.59 -15.71 -3.24
N THR A 69 9.26 -14.56 -3.37
CA THR A 69 10.52 -14.42 -4.14
C THR A 69 11.77 -14.84 -3.36
N GLY A 70 11.64 -15.17 -2.06
CA GLY A 70 12.74 -15.58 -1.20
C GLY A 70 13.61 -14.44 -0.69
N ASP A 71 13.15 -13.18 -0.85
CA ASP A 71 13.82 -11.99 -0.33
C ASP A 71 13.53 -11.77 1.17
N ILE A 72 12.45 -12.36 1.68
CA ILE A 72 12.15 -12.50 3.10
C ILE A 72 12.16 -14.00 3.42
N SER A 73 12.91 -14.40 4.43
CA SER A 73 12.98 -15.81 4.88
C SER A 73 11.68 -16.23 5.55
N HIS A 74 11.51 -17.56 5.72
CA HIS A 74 10.35 -18.12 6.40
C HIS A 74 10.21 -17.59 7.83
N ASP A 75 11.28 -17.58 8.60
CA ASP A 75 11.27 -17.10 9.99
C ASP A 75 10.93 -15.62 10.09
N GLU A 76 11.51 -14.79 9.20
CA GLU A 76 11.21 -13.37 9.12
C GLU A 76 9.74 -13.12 8.77
N PHE A 77 9.18 -13.88 7.83
CA PHE A 77 7.77 -13.75 7.45
C PHE A 77 6.84 -14.21 8.57
N GLN A 78 7.22 -15.24 9.33
CA GLN A 78 6.48 -15.65 10.54
C GLN A 78 6.49 -14.56 11.60
N ILE A 79 7.65 -13.95 11.90
CA ILE A 79 7.76 -12.82 12.83
C ILE A 79 6.86 -11.67 12.37
N TYR A 80 6.92 -11.32 11.08
CA TYR A 80 6.07 -10.28 10.51
C TYR A 80 4.57 -10.59 10.71
N THR A 81 4.15 -11.81 10.44
CA THR A 81 2.76 -12.25 10.54
C THR A 81 2.26 -12.25 11.99
N LEU A 82 3.08 -12.71 12.94
CA LEU A 82 2.73 -12.67 14.37
C LEU A 82 2.47 -11.23 14.85
N TRP A 83 3.34 -10.30 14.51
CA TRP A 83 3.14 -8.89 14.84
C TRP A 83 1.92 -8.29 14.13
N PHE A 84 1.70 -8.67 12.88
CA PHE A 84 0.54 -8.21 12.13
C PHE A 84 -0.77 -8.67 12.78
N ASP A 85 -0.90 -9.95 13.10
CA ASP A 85 -2.11 -10.54 13.66
C ASP A 85 -2.41 -9.99 15.07
N GLU A 86 -1.38 -9.71 15.88
CA GLU A 86 -1.52 -9.11 17.20
C GLU A 86 -2.19 -7.73 17.17
N PHE A 87 -1.87 -6.90 16.20
CA PHE A 87 -2.32 -5.51 16.17
C PHE A 87 -3.34 -5.18 15.07
N LEU A 88 -3.72 -6.14 14.24
CA LEU A 88 -4.69 -5.93 13.17
C LEU A 88 -6.04 -5.44 13.70
N THR A 89 -6.48 -5.96 14.83
CA THR A 89 -7.77 -5.63 15.45
C THR A 89 -7.85 -4.18 15.93
N ASP A 90 -6.73 -3.52 16.16
CA ASP A 90 -6.67 -2.12 16.61
C ASP A 90 -7.14 -1.12 15.53
N VAL A 91 -7.04 -1.51 14.27
CA VAL A 91 -7.27 -0.62 13.12
C VAL A 91 -8.01 -1.34 11.98
N PRO A 92 -9.25 -1.81 12.24
CA PRO A 92 -10.00 -2.58 11.26
C PRO A 92 -10.25 -1.75 9.99
N LEU A 93 -10.11 -2.40 8.83
CA LEU A 93 -10.36 -1.80 7.53
C LEU A 93 -11.85 -1.85 7.22
N SER A 94 -12.50 -0.67 7.17
CA SER A 94 -13.94 -0.56 6.93
C SER A 94 -14.30 -0.68 5.45
N GLY A 95 -13.40 -0.35 4.55
CA GLY A 95 -13.60 -0.44 3.10
C GLY A 95 -12.35 -0.06 2.32
N ILE A 96 -12.31 -0.44 1.06
CA ILE A 96 -11.19 -0.20 0.14
C ILE A 96 -11.69 0.61 -1.06
N VAL A 97 -10.95 1.67 -1.39
CA VAL A 97 -11.04 2.32 -2.71
C VAL A 97 -9.85 1.84 -3.52
N TYR A 98 -10.09 0.97 -4.47
CA TYR A 98 -9.07 0.41 -5.33
C TYR A 98 -8.94 1.24 -6.61
N ILE A 99 -7.83 1.96 -6.73
CA ILE A 99 -7.48 2.75 -7.91
C ILE A 99 -6.73 1.83 -8.87
N ASN A 100 -7.48 1.20 -9.78
CA ASN A 100 -6.96 0.16 -10.66
C ASN A 100 -6.38 0.76 -11.94
N ALA A 101 -5.06 0.69 -12.08
CA ALA A 101 -4.33 1.05 -13.29
C ALA A 101 -3.55 -0.15 -13.83
N SER A 102 -3.54 -0.35 -15.14
CA SER A 102 -2.78 -1.42 -15.76
C SER A 102 -1.27 -1.26 -15.53
N PRO A 103 -0.50 -2.37 -15.51
CA PRO A 103 0.95 -2.32 -15.36
C PRO A 103 1.64 -1.38 -16.35
N ASP A 104 1.24 -1.37 -17.61
CA ASP A 104 1.83 -0.50 -18.64
C ASP A 104 1.62 0.97 -18.33
N VAL A 105 0.42 1.36 -17.88
CA VAL A 105 0.13 2.73 -17.46
C VAL A 105 0.93 3.11 -16.21
N CYS A 106 1.10 2.18 -15.27
CA CYS A 106 1.94 2.40 -14.10
C CYS A 106 3.40 2.64 -14.49
N LEU A 107 3.95 1.85 -15.41
CA LEU A 107 5.32 2.00 -15.94
C LEU A 107 5.50 3.36 -16.62
N ALA A 108 4.61 3.73 -17.53
CA ALA A 108 4.66 5.04 -18.20
C ALA A 108 4.61 6.21 -17.20
N ARG A 109 3.83 6.09 -16.12
CA ARG A 109 3.77 7.10 -15.05
C ARG A 109 5.03 7.14 -14.19
N ILE A 110 5.69 6.00 -13.95
CA ILE A 110 6.98 5.93 -13.25
C ILE A 110 8.04 6.64 -14.06
N GLU A 111 8.12 6.38 -15.36
CA GLU A 111 9.04 7.05 -16.29
C GLU A 111 8.79 8.56 -16.36
N LYS A 112 7.51 8.98 -16.52
CA LYS A 112 7.12 10.41 -16.52
C LYS A 112 7.50 11.12 -15.23
N ARG A 113 7.37 10.43 -14.07
CA ARG A 113 7.72 10.97 -12.75
C ARG A 113 9.22 11.13 -12.54
N ALA A 114 10.04 10.27 -13.14
CA ALA A 114 11.51 10.31 -13.15
C ALA A 114 12.15 10.56 -11.78
N ARG A 115 11.72 9.80 -10.73
CA ARG A 115 12.28 9.93 -9.39
C ARG A 115 13.73 9.43 -9.36
N ALA A 116 14.64 10.26 -8.87
CA ALA A 116 16.06 9.92 -8.77
C ALA A 116 16.28 8.63 -7.94
N GLY A 117 17.06 7.68 -8.50
CA GLY A 117 17.38 6.41 -7.85
C GLY A 117 16.28 5.35 -7.88
N GLU A 118 15.17 5.59 -8.56
CA GLU A 118 14.10 4.62 -8.75
C GLU A 118 14.35 3.80 -10.02
N THR A 119 14.72 2.51 -9.87
CA THR A 119 14.90 1.57 -10.97
C THR A 119 13.92 0.40 -10.76
N ILE A 120 12.68 0.59 -11.24
CA ILE A 120 11.63 -0.41 -11.10
C ILE A 120 11.51 -1.17 -12.41
N GLN A 121 11.65 -2.50 -12.36
CA GLN A 121 11.52 -3.38 -13.52
C GLN A 121 10.05 -3.66 -13.84
N SER A 122 9.74 -3.91 -15.10
CA SER A 122 8.36 -4.18 -15.54
C SER A 122 7.75 -5.41 -14.87
N ASP A 123 8.53 -6.47 -14.68
CA ASP A 123 8.10 -7.70 -14.02
C ASP A 123 7.74 -7.49 -12.53
N TYR A 124 8.41 -6.56 -11.85
CA TYR A 124 8.04 -6.16 -10.49
C TYR A 124 6.66 -5.47 -10.46
N ILE A 125 6.38 -4.58 -11.41
CA ILE A 125 5.06 -3.90 -11.49
C ILE A 125 3.97 -4.91 -11.85
N GLN A 126 4.26 -5.84 -12.75
CA GLN A 126 3.32 -6.91 -13.10
C GLN A 126 2.98 -7.76 -11.87
N ARG A 127 3.99 -8.22 -11.11
CA ARG A 127 3.76 -8.96 -9.86
C ARG A 127 2.99 -8.13 -8.83
N CYS A 128 3.34 -6.87 -8.63
CA CYS A 128 2.58 -5.98 -7.74
C CYS A 128 1.11 -5.92 -8.12
N HIS A 129 0.80 -5.85 -9.41
CA HIS A 129 -0.58 -5.85 -9.90
C HIS A 129 -1.28 -7.17 -9.56
N GLU A 130 -0.67 -8.31 -9.87
CA GLU A 130 -1.22 -9.65 -9.60
C GLU A 130 -1.52 -9.86 -8.10
N TYR A 131 -0.57 -9.51 -7.22
CA TYR A 131 -0.78 -9.61 -5.77
C TYR A 131 -1.89 -8.66 -5.25
N HIS A 132 -2.05 -7.48 -5.84
CA HIS A 132 -3.19 -6.62 -5.53
C HIS A 132 -4.50 -7.25 -5.97
N GLU A 133 -4.59 -7.78 -7.20
CA GLU A 133 -5.78 -8.45 -7.71
C GLU A 133 -6.17 -9.65 -6.83
N ASP A 134 -5.21 -10.48 -6.44
CA ASP A 134 -5.44 -11.63 -5.58
C ASP A 134 -5.94 -11.22 -4.19
N TRP A 135 -5.30 -10.22 -3.58
CA TRP A 135 -5.74 -9.68 -2.30
C TRP A 135 -7.13 -9.04 -2.38
N ILE A 136 -7.39 -8.22 -3.40
CA ILE A 136 -8.70 -7.59 -3.62
C ILE A 136 -9.78 -8.64 -3.83
N ARG A 137 -9.48 -9.73 -4.54
CA ARG A 137 -10.44 -10.84 -4.76
C ARG A 137 -10.76 -11.59 -3.46
N ALA A 138 -9.78 -11.75 -2.57
CA ALA A 138 -9.93 -12.46 -1.30
C ALA A 138 -10.44 -11.60 -0.12
N ARG A 139 -10.64 -10.30 -0.33
CA ARG A 139 -11.06 -9.36 0.72
C ARG A 139 -12.42 -9.69 1.34
N SER A 140 -12.60 -9.30 2.60
CA SER A 140 -13.88 -9.42 3.32
C SER A 140 -14.64 -8.09 3.48
N CYS A 141 -14.00 -6.94 3.24
CA CYS A 141 -14.63 -5.62 3.39
C CYS A 141 -15.19 -5.08 2.06
N PRO A 142 -16.10 -4.09 2.11
CA PRO A 142 -16.62 -3.40 0.93
C PRO A 142 -15.52 -2.82 0.04
N LEU A 143 -15.76 -2.83 -1.28
CA LEU A 143 -14.85 -2.33 -2.29
C LEU A 143 -15.53 -1.31 -3.21
N LEU A 144 -14.86 -0.20 -3.44
CA LEU A 144 -15.10 0.66 -4.58
C LEU A 144 -13.91 0.55 -5.54
N GLU A 145 -14.13 -0.02 -6.73
CA GLU A 145 -13.13 -0.05 -7.78
C GLU A 145 -13.29 1.14 -8.72
N LEU A 146 -12.17 1.83 -8.99
CA LEU A 146 -12.09 2.98 -9.89
C LEU A 146 -11.02 2.72 -10.97
N PRO A 147 -11.39 2.53 -12.23
CA PRO A 147 -10.45 2.46 -13.34
C PRO A 147 -9.59 3.71 -13.39
N ALA A 148 -8.27 3.55 -13.55
CA ALA A 148 -7.32 4.66 -13.46
C ALA A 148 -6.30 4.71 -14.60
N ASN A 149 -6.64 4.18 -15.77
CA ASN A 149 -5.78 4.25 -16.94
C ASN A 149 -5.75 5.66 -17.57
N GLU A 150 -6.84 6.42 -17.43
CA GLU A 150 -6.91 7.78 -17.94
C GLU A 150 -6.19 8.79 -17.01
N ASP A 151 -5.58 9.81 -17.62
CA ASP A 151 -4.90 10.88 -16.87
C ASP A 151 -5.92 11.90 -16.36
N MET A 152 -6.05 11.99 -15.04
CA MET A 152 -6.98 12.92 -14.38
C MET A 152 -6.56 14.39 -14.52
N ILE A 153 -5.28 14.66 -14.79
CA ILE A 153 -4.77 16.03 -14.97
C ILE A 153 -5.25 16.54 -16.33
N GLU A 154 -5.23 15.68 -17.34
CA GLU A 154 -5.68 16.00 -18.70
C GLU A 154 -7.22 16.01 -18.80
N THR A 155 -7.92 15.35 -17.87
CA THR A 155 -9.39 15.22 -17.90
C THR A 155 -10.00 15.53 -16.54
N PRO A 156 -10.14 16.81 -16.15
CA PRO A 156 -10.62 17.23 -14.82
C PRO A 156 -12.03 16.69 -14.45
N ARG A 157 -12.89 16.43 -15.42
CA ARG A 157 -14.23 15.85 -15.19
C ARG A 157 -14.12 14.48 -14.51
N ILE A 158 -13.16 13.66 -14.91
CA ILE A 158 -12.95 12.32 -14.31
C ILE A 158 -12.63 12.43 -12.82
N LEU A 159 -11.85 13.43 -12.44
CA LEU A 159 -11.54 13.66 -11.02
C LEU A 159 -12.80 13.96 -10.21
N SER A 160 -13.68 14.83 -10.72
CA SER A 160 -14.95 15.16 -10.04
C SER A 160 -15.84 13.94 -9.88
N GLU A 161 -16.04 13.17 -10.94
CA GLU A 161 -16.86 11.95 -10.91
C GLU A 161 -16.30 10.89 -9.93
N ARG A 162 -14.97 10.72 -9.88
CA ARG A 162 -14.33 9.81 -8.93
C ARG A 162 -14.49 10.29 -7.48
N MET A 163 -14.35 11.59 -7.23
CA MET A 163 -14.53 12.17 -5.90
C MET A 163 -15.96 12.02 -5.39
N GLU A 164 -16.97 12.18 -6.25
CA GLU A 164 -18.36 11.93 -5.92
C GLU A 164 -18.56 10.46 -5.52
N ARG A 165 -18.11 9.50 -6.34
CA ARG A 165 -18.21 8.07 -6.06
C ARG A 165 -17.51 7.69 -4.75
N ILE A 166 -16.32 8.22 -4.48
CA ILE A 166 -15.59 7.99 -3.21
C ILE A 166 -16.41 8.54 -2.04
N THR A 167 -16.96 9.73 -2.18
CA THR A 167 -17.75 10.38 -1.13
C THR A 167 -19.01 9.56 -0.82
N GLU A 168 -19.73 9.08 -1.82
CA GLU A 168 -20.90 8.22 -1.66
C GLU A 168 -20.53 6.89 -1.00
N PHE A 169 -19.45 6.26 -1.44
CA PHE A 169 -18.95 5.02 -0.84
C PHE A 169 -18.63 5.20 0.66
N ILE A 170 -17.91 6.26 1.02
CA ILE A 170 -17.60 6.55 2.43
C ILE A 170 -18.88 6.80 3.23
N ARG A 171 -19.84 7.53 2.70
CA ARG A 171 -21.14 7.75 3.38
C ARG A 171 -21.87 6.44 3.62
N GLY A 172 -21.85 5.52 2.66
CA GLY A 172 -22.45 4.19 2.81
C GLY A 172 -21.78 3.32 3.88
N LEU A 173 -20.50 3.56 4.19
CA LEU A 173 -19.79 2.85 5.26
C LEU A 173 -20.08 3.42 6.68
N LEU A 174 -20.68 4.61 6.77
CA LEU A 174 -20.96 5.29 8.05
C LEU A 174 -22.38 5.05 8.56
N VAL A 175 -23.21 4.36 7.80
CA VAL A 175 -24.58 3.96 8.13
C VAL A 175 -24.59 2.61 8.81
#